data_61da99d2db03bb39b31dfe3eae2834da
#
_entry.id   61da99d2db03bb39b31dfe3eae2834da
#
_cell.length_a   1.000
_cell.length_b   1.000
_cell.length_c   1.000
_cell.angle_alpha   90.00
_cell.angle_beta   90.00
_cell.angle_gamma   90.00
#
_symmetry.space_group_name_H-M   'P 1'
#
loop_
_entity.id
_entity.type
_entity.pdbx_description
1 polymer ?
#
loop_
_entity_poly.entity_id
_entity_poly.type
_entity_poly.pdbx_seq_one_letter_code
_entity_poly.pdbx_strand_id
1 'polypeptide(L)'
;MILHKYIKVEIGRALLLSDIGTVLFAAYLYGPQTGMYCVLGLIGRSTIVDTAIESLNLRKVCTVITSRPEPIRHFVTETLGRTATQQDATGVYTGEPRTMIMVALTRRQAGLLRDFLRREDPEAFLTIVNSSEIIGKGFQSI
;
A
#
# COMPACT_ATOMS: atom_id res chain seq x y z
N MET A 1 17.71 -6.30 18.74
CA MET A 1 16.96 -5.24 19.45
C MET A 1 17.85 -4.20 20.16
N ILE A 2 19.17 -4.34 20.12
CA ILE A 2 20.12 -3.41 20.82
C ILE A 2 20.68 -2.33 19.88
N LEU A 3 20.78 -2.59 18.58
CA LEU A 3 21.31 -1.61 17.60
C LEU A 3 20.37 -0.44 17.28
N HIS A 4 19.07 -0.59 17.47
CA HIS A 4 18.06 0.45 17.19
C HIS A 4 18.12 1.65 18.15
N LYS A 5 18.82 1.51 19.28
CA LYS A 5 18.89 2.57 20.31
C LYS A 5 20.04 3.57 20.11
N TYR A 6 21.09 3.16 19.37
CA TYR A 6 22.32 3.96 19.24
C TYR A 6 22.52 4.64 17.86
N ILE A 7 21.88 4.14 16.83
CA ILE A 7 22.04 4.69 15.47
C ILE A 7 20.65 4.87 14.87
N LYS A 8 20.16 6.11 14.83
CA LYS A 8 18.96 6.50 14.05
C LYS A 8 19.25 6.47 12.54
N VAL A 9 19.89 5.42 12.06
CA VAL A 9 20.10 5.21 10.63
C VAL A 9 18.96 4.32 10.17
N GLU A 10 18.14 4.82 9.27
CA GLU A 10 17.14 4.03 8.57
C GLU A 10 17.80 2.79 7.96
N ILE A 11 17.16 1.65 8.07
CA ILE A 11 17.67 0.33 7.61
C ILE A 11 18.24 0.43 6.19
N GLY A 12 17.58 1.23 5.31
CA GLY A 12 18.02 1.49 3.95
C GLY A 12 19.39 2.17 3.84
N ARG A 13 19.69 3.12 4.72
CA ARG A 13 21.00 3.80 4.75
C ARG A 13 22.12 2.89 5.26
N ALA A 14 21.82 2.01 6.22
CA ALA A 14 22.80 1.03 6.69
C ALA A 14 23.14 -0.01 5.59
N LEU A 15 22.15 -0.45 4.83
CA LEU A 15 22.35 -1.33 3.67
C LEU A 15 23.15 -0.64 2.57
N LEU A 16 22.84 0.63 2.24
CA LEU A 16 23.59 1.41 1.27
C LEU A 16 25.06 1.56 1.64
N LEU A 17 25.39 1.87 2.89
CA LEU A 17 26.76 1.97 3.36
C LEU A 17 27.52 0.64 3.24
N SER A 18 26.87 -0.46 3.57
CA SER A 18 27.44 -1.81 3.40
C SER A 18 27.70 -2.15 1.92
N ASP A 19 26.75 -1.81 1.06
CA ASP A 19 26.84 -2.08 -0.38
C ASP A 19 27.97 -1.22 -1.01
N ILE A 20 28.11 0.06 -0.63
CA ILE A 20 29.20 0.93 -1.09
C ILE A 20 30.56 0.36 -0.66
N GLY A 21 30.69 -0.10 0.59
CA GLY A 21 31.91 -0.74 1.08
C GLY A 21 32.30 -1.97 0.24
N THR A 22 31.31 -2.79 -0.09
CA THR A 22 31.51 -4.00 -0.92
C THR A 22 31.96 -3.64 -2.35
N VAL A 23 31.37 -2.61 -2.95
CA VAL A 23 31.74 -2.13 -4.30
C VAL A 23 33.17 -1.60 -4.34
N LEU A 24 33.57 -0.79 -3.34
CA LEU A 24 34.93 -0.26 -3.23
C LEU A 24 35.95 -1.39 -3.06
N PHE A 25 35.64 -2.39 -2.24
CA PHE A 25 36.50 -3.54 -2.03
C PHE A 25 36.62 -4.38 -3.31
N ALA A 26 35.52 -4.59 -4.03
CA ALA A 26 35.55 -5.28 -5.32
C ALA A 26 36.36 -4.54 -6.38
N ALA A 27 36.24 -3.21 -6.44
CA ALA A 27 37.04 -2.38 -7.36
C ALA A 27 38.53 -2.44 -7.05
N TYR A 28 38.90 -2.52 -5.77
CA TYR A 28 40.30 -2.65 -5.35
C TYR A 28 40.90 -4.01 -5.71
N LEU A 29 40.16 -5.11 -5.52
CA LEU A 29 40.64 -6.46 -5.77
C LEU A 29 40.62 -6.86 -7.26
N TYR A 30 39.57 -6.50 -7.98
CA TYR A 30 39.31 -6.97 -9.35
C TYR A 30 39.48 -5.88 -10.42
N GLY A 31 39.90 -4.68 -10.01
CA GLY A 31 40.13 -3.55 -10.89
C GLY A 31 38.90 -2.66 -11.14
N PRO A 32 39.13 -1.45 -11.69
CA PRO A 32 38.12 -0.41 -11.83
C PRO A 32 36.96 -0.79 -12.76
N GLN A 33 37.18 -1.62 -13.75
CA GLN A 33 36.17 -2.09 -14.67
C GLN A 33 35.09 -2.91 -13.93
N THR A 34 35.50 -3.82 -13.04
CA THR A 34 34.59 -4.61 -12.21
C THR A 34 33.84 -3.72 -11.23
N GLY A 35 34.50 -2.70 -10.65
CA GLY A 35 33.87 -1.71 -9.82
C GLY A 35 32.71 -0.96 -10.51
N MET A 36 32.89 -0.56 -11.77
CA MET A 36 31.84 0.08 -12.56
C MET A 36 30.61 -0.83 -12.78
N TYR A 37 30.82 -2.12 -13.07
CA TYR A 37 29.71 -3.07 -13.18
C TYR A 37 28.98 -3.28 -11.87
N CYS A 38 29.71 -3.31 -10.76
CA CYS A 38 29.10 -3.39 -9.42
C CYS A 38 28.24 -2.16 -9.10
N VAL A 39 28.68 -0.95 -9.47
CA VAL A 39 27.92 0.29 -9.30
C VAL A 39 26.62 0.24 -10.12
N LEU A 40 26.67 -0.16 -11.38
CA LEU A 40 25.48 -0.32 -12.21
C LEU A 40 24.51 -1.34 -11.62
N GLY A 41 25.02 -2.47 -11.13
CA GLY A 41 24.21 -3.49 -10.45
C GLY A 41 23.57 -2.95 -9.18
N LEU A 42 24.27 -2.16 -8.39
CA LEU A 42 23.78 -1.52 -7.17
C LEU A 42 22.62 -0.56 -7.46
N ILE A 43 22.76 0.29 -8.48
CA ILE A 43 21.70 1.22 -8.90
C ILE A 43 20.45 0.45 -9.37
N GLY A 44 20.63 -0.54 -10.23
CA GLY A 44 19.51 -1.36 -10.72
C GLY A 44 18.80 -2.11 -9.59
N ARG A 45 19.55 -2.72 -8.67
CA ARG A 45 18.99 -3.40 -7.50
C ARG A 45 18.22 -2.48 -6.59
N SER A 46 18.77 -1.30 -6.25
CA SER A 46 18.12 -0.31 -5.38
C SER A 46 16.78 0.09 -5.95
N THR A 47 16.72 0.47 -7.22
CA THR A 47 15.49 0.89 -7.89
C THR A 47 14.41 -0.21 -7.90
N ILE A 48 14.80 -1.45 -8.18
CA ILE A 48 13.85 -2.59 -8.24
C ILE A 48 13.32 -2.91 -6.84
N VAL A 49 14.20 -2.97 -5.84
CA VAL A 49 13.83 -3.33 -4.47
C VAL A 49 12.92 -2.27 -3.86
N ASP A 50 13.26 -0.99 -4.00
CA ASP A 50 12.46 0.11 -3.47
C ASP A 50 11.05 0.13 -4.09
N THR A 51 10.97 0.00 -5.41
CA THR A 51 9.69 -0.08 -6.12
C THR A 51 8.87 -1.30 -5.70
N ALA A 52 9.50 -2.46 -5.51
CA ALA A 52 8.83 -3.67 -5.07
C ALA A 52 8.27 -3.53 -3.65
N ILE A 53 9.09 -3.02 -2.71
CA ILE A 53 8.68 -2.79 -1.31
C ILE A 53 7.53 -1.79 -1.24
N GLU A 54 7.62 -0.67 -1.96
CA GLU A 54 6.57 0.33 -2.03
C GLU A 54 5.27 -0.27 -2.56
N SER A 55 5.32 -1.02 -3.66
CA SER A 55 4.15 -1.64 -4.28
C SER A 55 3.44 -2.66 -3.38
N LEU A 56 4.19 -3.38 -2.53
CA LEU A 56 3.65 -4.36 -1.59
C LEU A 56 2.99 -3.70 -0.38
N ASN A 57 3.50 -2.56 0.06
CA ASN A 57 3.01 -1.84 1.24
C ASN A 57 1.84 -0.89 0.96
N LEU A 58 1.54 -0.60 -0.31
CA LEU A 58 0.43 0.27 -0.66
C LEU A 58 -0.90 -0.28 -0.16
N ARG A 59 -1.55 0.50 0.69
CA ARG A 59 -2.94 0.28 1.10
C ARG A 59 -3.88 1.00 0.14
N LYS A 60 -5.11 0.54 0.09
CA LYS A 60 -6.16 1.14 -0.73
C LYS A 60 -7.24 1.69 0.19
N VAL A 61 -7.55 2.97 0.04
CA VAL A 61 -8.77 3.54 0.61
C VAL A 61 -9.85 3.41 -0.46
N CYS A 62 -10.86 2.64 -0.15
CA CYS A 62 -12.01 2.42 -1.01
C CYS A 62 -13.19 3.21 -0.48
N THR A 63 -13.80 4.03 -1.33
CA THR A 63 -15.02 4.76 -1.04
C THR A 63 -16.11 4.26 -1.98
N VAL A 64 -17.18 3.71 -1.41
CA VAL A 64 -18.34 3.20 -2.14
C VAL A 64 -19.51 4.14 -1.88
N ILE A 65 -20.19 4.59 -2.94
CA ILE A 65 -21.43 5.36 -2.86
C ILE A 65 -22.54 4.51 -3.45
N THR A 66 -23.56 4.21 -2.65
CA THR A 66 -24.62 3.27 -3.01
C THR A 66 -25.97 3.72 -2.46
N SER A 67 -27.04 3.25 -3.08
CA SER A 67 -28.42 3.28 -2.54
C SER A 67 -28.76 2.02 -1.72
N ARG A 68 -27.93 0.96 -1.79
CA ARG A 68 -28.15 -0.33 -1.11
C ARG A 68 -26.95 -0.68 -0.21
N PRO A 69 -26.80 -0.06 0.96
CA PRO A 69 -25.61 -0.21 1.80
C PRO A 69 -25.49 -1.59 2.48
N GLU A 70 -26.61 -2.29 2.76
CA GLU A 70 -26.61 -3.51 3.58
C GLU A 70 -25.76 -4.67 3.01
N PRO A 71 -25.86 -5.04 1.71
CA PRO A 71 -25.03 -6.10 1.16
C PRO A 71 -23.53 -5.77 1.24
N ILE A 72 -23.19 -4.50 1.06
CA ILE A 72 -21.80 -4.03 1.08
C ILE A 72 -21.24 -4.05 2.50
N ARG A 73 -22.04 -3.60 3.49
CA ARG A 73 -21.66 -3.68 4.91
C ARG A 73 -21.38 -5.12 5.31
N HIS A 74 -22.29 -6.03 5.02
CA HIS A 74 -22.13 -7.46 5.33
C HIS A 74 -20.87 -8.02 4.67
N PHE A 75 -20.64 -7.74 3.39
CA PHE A 75 -19.45 -8.19 2.68
C PHE A 75 -18.16 -7.67 3.30
N VAL A 76 -18.10 -6.38 3.67
CA VAL A 76 -16.90 -5.75 4.25
C VAL A 76 -16.63 -6.31 5.66
N THR A 77 -17.65 -6.48 6.49
CA THR A 77 -17.47 -6.96 7.88
C THR A 77 -17.25 -8.46 7.96
N GLU A 78 -18.06 -9.26 7.28
CA GLU A 78 -18.05 -10.71 7.41
C GLU A 78 -17.04 -11.39 6.47
N THR A 79 -16.99 -10.95 5.21
CA THR A 79 -16.13 -11.60 4.21
C THR A 79 -14.70 -11.03 4.23
N LEU A 80 -14.58 -9.70 4.29
CA LEU A 80 -13.26 -9.07 4.30
C LEU A 80 -12.67 -8.92 5.70
N GLY A 81 -13.48 -9.08 6.76
CA GLY A 81 -13.06 -8.94 8.16
C GLY A 81 -12.52 -7.53 8.45
N ARG A 82 -13.13 -6.48 7.89
CA ARG A 82 -12.69 -5.10 8.02
C ARG A 82 -13.78 -4.20 8.56
N THR A 83 -13.36 -3.22 9.35
CA THR A 83 -14.25 -2.13 9.77
C THR A 83 -14.35 -1.09 8.67
N ALA A 84 -15.53 -0.50 8.54
CA ALA A 84 -15.80 0.59 7.61
C ALA A 84 -16.50 1.75 8.33
N THR A 85 -16.35 2.95 7.79
CA THR A 85 -17.08 4.13 8.22
C THR A 85 -18.18 4.40 7.21
N GLN A 86 -19.39 4.60 7.71
CA GLN A 86 -20.54 4.96 6.90
C GLN A 86 -20.93 6.41 7.16
N GLN A 87 -21.32 7.09 6.09
CA GLN A 87 -21.83 8.45 6.14
C GLN A 87 -23.02 8.58 5.18
N ASP A 88 -24.07 9.30 5.62
CA ASP A 88 -25.20 9.62 4.77
C ASP A 88 -24.79 10.72 3.78
N ALA A 89 -25.22 10.57 2.54
CA ALA A 89 -24.94 11.48 1.45
C ALA A 89 -26.20 11.72 0.62
N THR A 90 -26.22 12.78 -0.15
CA THR A 90 -27.34 13.09 -1.05
C THR A 90 -26.79 13.32 -2.46
N GLY A 91 -27.41 12.73 -3.45
CA GLY A 91 -27.09 12.96 -4.84
C GLY A 91 -27.36 14.42 -5.22
N VAL A 92 -26.34 15.14 -5.65
CA VAL A 92 -26.48 16.60 -5.93
C VAL A 92 -27.46 16.86 -7.06
N TYR A 93 -27.49 16.00 -8.06
CA TYR A 93 -28.37 16.17 -9.22
C TYR A 93 -29.78 15.62 -9.01
N THR A 94 -29.88 14.43 -8.39
CA THR A 94 -31.17 13.73 -8.23
C THR A 94 -31.88 14.07 -6.92
N GLY A 95 -31.18 14.60 -5.92
CA GLY A 95 -31.69 14.80 -4.56
C GLY A 95 -31.93 13.50 -3.78
N GLU A 96 -31.58 12.34 -4.36
CA GLU A 96 -31.82 11.05 -3.73
C GLU A 96 -30.86 10.76 -2.58
N PRO A 97 -31.33 10.09 -1.53
CA PRO A 97 -30.48 9.66 -0.44
C PRO A 97 -29.51 8.56 -0.94
N ARG A 98 -28.25 8.69 -0.58
CA ARG A 98 -27.17 7.77 -0.86
C ARG A 98 -26.40 7.49 0.42
N THR A 99 -25.67 6.40 0.46
CA THR A 99 -24.78 6.09 1.56
C THR A 99 -23.35 5.98 1.04
N MET A 100 -22.45 6.68 1.70
CA MET A 100 -21.01 6.59 1.45
C MET A 100 -20.38 5.67 2.48
N ILE A 101 -19.69 4.61 2.02
CA ILE A 101 -18.96 3.66 2.86
C ILE A 101 -17.48 3.79 2.53
N MET A 102 -16.69 4.14 3.53
CA MET A 102 -15.23 4.26 3.43
C MET A 102 -14.57 3.11 4.18
N VAL A 103 -13.65 2.40 3.52
CA VAL A 103 -12.93 1.28 4.08
C VAL A 103 -11.49 1.24 3.59
N ALA A 104 -10.56 0.92 4.50
CA ALA A 104 -9.16 0.72 4.16
C ALA A 104 -8.88 -0.77 3.92
N LEU A 105 -8.38 -1.10 2.74
CA LEU A 105 -8.21 -2.47 2.26
C LEU A 105 -6.79 -2.72 1.76
N THR A 106 -6.40 -3.99 1.70
CA THR A 106 -5.25 -4.43 0.92
C THR A 106 -5.60 -4.42 -0.58
N ARG A 107 -4.59 -4.44 -1.44
CA ARG A 107 -4.77 -4.52 -2.91
C ARG A 107 -5.68 -5.70 -3.31
N ARG A 108 -5.49 -6.87 -2.69
CA ARG A 108 -6.31 -8.07 -2.94
C ARG A 108 -7.76 -7.87 -2.52
N GLN A 109 -7.99 -7.34 -1.30
CA GLN A 109 -9.33 -7.08 -0.78
C GLN A 109 -10.08 -6.02 -1.59
N ALA A 110 -9.39 -4.97 -2.06
CA ALA A 110 -9.98 -3.97 -2.94
C ALA A 110 -10.42 -4.59 -4.30
N GLY A 111 -9.66 -5.54 -4.83
CA GLY A 111 -10.08 -6.33 -5.99
C GLY A 111 -11.35 -7.13 -5.73
N LEU A 112 -11.41 -7.84 -4.60
CA LEU A 112 -12.61 -8.60 -4.22
C LEU A 112 -13.84 -7.70 -4.04
N LEU A 113 -13.68 -6.54 -3.41
CA LEU A 113 -14.77 -5.57 -3.25
C LEU A 113 -15.27 -5.06 -4.60
N ARG A 114 -14.37 -4.73 -5.52
CA ARG A 114 -14.74 -4.29 -6.88
C ARG A 114 -15.52 -5.36 -7.62
N ASP A 115 -15.08 -6.63 -7.55
CA ASP A 115 -15.72 -7.74 -8.24
C ASP A 115 -17.07 -8.10 -7.60
N PHE A 116 -17.22 -7.91 -6.29
CA PHE A 116 -18.48 -8.00 -5.57
C PHE A 116 -19.47 -6.93 -6.03
N LEU A 117 -19.07 -5.66 -6.03
CA LEU A 117 -19.92 -4.54 -6.45
C LEU A 117 -20.42 -4.69 -7.90
N ARG A 118 -19.56 -5.15 -8.80
CA ARG A 118 -19.97 -5.39 -10.20
C ARG A 118 -21.11 -6.40 -10.35
N ARG A 119 -21.24 -7.32 -9.40
CA ARG A 119 -22.27 -8.38 -9.42
C ARG A 119 -23.53 -7.97 -8.67
N GLU A 120 -23.36 -7.40 -7.48
CA GLU A 120 -24.47 -7.15 -6.55
C GLU A 120 -25.08 -5.75 -6.69
N ASP A 121 -24.27 -4.76 -7.02
CA ASP A 121 -24.70 -3.36 -7.18
C ASP A 121 -23.94 -2.65 -8.29
N PRO A 122 -24.28 -2.92 -9.56
CA PRO A 122 -23.62 -2.32 -10.72
C PRO A 122 -23.74 -0.78 -10.77
N GLU A 123 -24.74 -0.21 -10.09
CA GLU A 123 -24.97 1.24 -10.01
C GLU A 123 -24.15 1.92 -8.91
N ALA A 124 -23.51 1.15 -8.03
CA ALA A 124 -22.65 1.69 -7.00
C ALA A 124 -21.40 2.34 -7.62
N PHE A 125 -21.07 3.51 -7.11
CA PHE A 125 -19.83 4.19 -7.48
C PHE A 125 -18.71 3.78 -6.54
N LEU A 126 -17.60 3.27 -7.09
CA LEU A 126 -16.43 2.86 -6.34
C LEU A 126 -15.22 3.71 -6.72
N THR A 127 -14.64 4.39 -5.74
CA THR A 127 -13.34 5.05 -5.85
C THR A 127 -12.29 4.27 -5.08
N ILE A 128 -11.14 4.00 -5.69
CA ILE A 128 -9.99 3.35 -5.06
C ILE A 128 -8.80 4.29 -5.13
N VAL A 129 -8.32 4.73 -3.98
CA VAL A 129 -7.16 5.60 -3.85
C VAL A 129 -6.01 4.84 -3.21
N ASN A 130 -4.79 5.02 -3.74
CA ASN A 130 -3.59 4.50 -3.11
C ASN A 130 -3.26 5.37 -1.90
N SER A 131 -2.98 4.74 -0.77
CA SER A 131 -2.45 5.41 0.41
C SER A 131 -1.13 4.77 0.79
N SER A 132 -0.10 5.58 0.90
CA SER A 132 1.23 5.13 1.35
C SER A 132 1.24 4.84 2.84
N GLU A 133 0.37 5.50 3.61
CA GLU A 133 0.32 5.36 5.06
C GLU A 133 -1.12 5.39 5.58
N ILE A 134 -1.49 4.36 6.35
CA ILE A 134 -2.74 4.32 7.12
C ILE A 134 -2.37 3.92 8.53
N ILE A 135 -2.55 4.86 9.47
CA ILE A 135 -2.31 4.65 10.89
C ILE A 135 -3.64 4.34 11.55
N GLY A 136 -3.76 3.20 12.21
CA GLY A 136 -4.97 2.81 12.93
C GLY A 136 -4.96 1.37 13.44
N LYS A 137 -5.81 1.07 14.40
CA LYS A 137 -5.96 -0.28 14.97
C LYS A 137 -6.25 -1.31 13.86
N GLY A 138 -5.39 -2.31 13.70
CA GLY A 138 -5.54 -3.37 12.70
C GLY A 138 -4.75 -3.14 11.40
N PHE A 139 -4.02 -2.02 11.22
CA PHE A 139 -3.21 -1.75 10.05
C PHE A 139 -1.71 -1.61 10.34
N GLN A 140 -1.33 -1.04 11.48
CA GLN A 140 0.01 -1.11 12.04
C GLN A 140 -0.09 -1.21 13.56
N SER A 141 0.73 -2.07 14.17
CA SER A 141 0.99 -1.99 15.61
C SER A 141 1.80 -0.73 15.86
N ILE A 142 1.26 0.18 16.63
CA ILE A 142 1.98 1.32 17.19
C ILE A 142 3.11 0.82 18.10
#